data_9e94a7140e950816e35e6e7783f96025
#
_entry.id   9e94a7140e950816e35e6e7783f96025
#
_cell.length_a   1.000
_cell.length_b   1.000
_cell.length_c   1.000
_cell.angle_alpha   90.00
_cell.angle_beta   90.00
_cell.angle_gamma   90.00
#
_symmetry.space_group_name_H-M   'P 1'
#
loop_
_entity.id
_entity.type
_entity.pdbx_description
1 polymer ?
#
loop_
_entity_poly.entity_id
_entity_poly.type
_entity_poly.pdbx_seq_one_letter_code
_entity_poly.pdbx_strand_id
1 'polypeptide(L)'
;AGTLYIDAPNNKSGRIDFPEFPIFESRKGGKVFYDQPYVLGGVYKRDRFYFYVDIFRIENLDNFVIDSLSFNGHLVSGGIFPDIHEPLRVQPDFSLGFHHVTPDGGIPMYNGLGKYTSEIDLSNRGLRGKGTIDFMTSTTVSDSLVFFMDSTNGSIKRHDVAPKETAVEFPIAYTTDAYLHWTPYLDKMHIQTLENPVNIFEETDLVGESIITSQGMLGVGVLTFKRADLTSNLFKFKHHELHADTADLRIFSLEDNTDFAFQTSNYKSHIDFKTRIGDFVSNGEGSEVFFIKNEFKAKAKAFEWNTIDENILKFRWDEDPYKDINIDATPSRELVDMISQGNELISTDDGMRGLQFCATAAEFDFGKNIINAHGVRFVPVGDAAIIPEKGDVTILEEAQIEPLENSRILAGRYNKFHEIYNCNTKIHTGIDFRSSGDIDYIDENDMKTVLHLDTIWFYQTTQAIGTIPAEREFMLSPHFGFDGRIEVTSVDTFIHFVGGVELIHDCDSVKRPRMKIMQQVNPKSIYLEVHNRTKDVTDRKVVVAIASENKTGRIYTAFGTAKDQFNDAEYISVFGYITYNHATQEFWAASMDKLKDPSLPGNMLRLNKFDCITVGTGAVDMGAK
;
A
#
# COMPACT_ATOMS: atom_id res chain seq x y z
N ALA A 1 -40.63 -32.31 57.99
CA ALA A 1 -41.76 -32.62 58.86
C ALA A 1 -41.39 -32.25 60.29
N GLY A 2 -42.26 -31.48 60.97
CA GLY A 2 -42.07 -31.00 62.32
C GLY A 2 -43.30 -31.22 63.18
N THR A 3 -43.18 -30.93 64.46
CA THR A 3 -44.24 -31.02 65.43
C THR A 3 -44.44 -29.60 66.01
N LEU A 4 -45.71 -29.16 66.05
CA LEU A 4 -46.12 -27.93 66.74
C LEU A 4 -46.65 -28.32 68.10
N TYR A 5 -46.05 -27.82 69.16
CA TYR A 5 -46.50 -27.92 70.51
C TYR A 5 -47.13 -26.58 70.86
N ILE A 6 -48.44 -26.58 71.03
CA ILE A 6 -49.23 -25.33 71.31
C ILE A 6 -48.99 -24.89 72.74
N ASP A 7 -48.87 -25.81 73.70
CA ASP A 7 -48.71 -25.54 75.10
C ASP A 7 -47.91 -26.71 75.77
N ALA A 8 -47.48 -26.50 77.03
CA ALA A 8 -46.78 -27.50 77.82
C ALA A 8 -47.63 -28.76 78.03
N PRO A 9 -47.04 -29.98 78.02
CA PRO A 9 -47.79 -31.24 78.05
C PRO A 9 -48.82 -31.36 79.20
N ASN A 10 -48.62 -30.71 80.28
CA ASN A 10 -49.51 -30.82 81.48
C ASN A 10 -50.31 -29.55 81.73
N ASN A 11 -50.38 -28.60 80.85
CA ASN A 11 -51.09 -27.34 80.99
C ASN A 11 -52.45 -27.33 80.26
N LYS A 12 -53.24 -28.40 80.37
CA LYS A 12 -54.58 -28.57 79.71
C LYS A 12 -55.59 -27.47 80.08
N SER A 13 -55.42 -26.80 81.21
CA SER A 13 -56.29 -25.72 81.65
C SER A 13 -55.89 -24.34 81.10
N GLY A 14 -54.71 -24.20 80.48
CA GLY A 14 -54.16 -22.90 80.07
C GLY A 14 -53.96 -21.89 81.23
N ARG A 15 -53.83 -22.37 82.45
CA ARG A 15 -53.72 -21.52 83.65
C ARG A 15 -52.31 -21.04 83.95
N ILE A 16 -51.33 -21.71 83.39
CA ILE A 16 -49.94 -21.33 83.58
C ILE A 16 -49.44 -20.81 82.24
N ASP A 17 -48.85 -19.63 82.23
CA ASP A 17 -48.20 -19.07 81.05
C ASP A 17 -46.81 -19.63 80.99
N PHE A 18 -46.50 -20.26 79.83
CA PHE A 18 -45.16 -20.79 79.47
C PHE A 18 -44.67 -20.00 78.31
N PRO A 19 -43.83 -18.99 78.49
CA PRO A 19 -43.43 -18.03 77.48
C PRO A 19 -42.63 -18.65 76.31
N GLU A 20 -42.18 -19.87 76.45
CA GLU A 20 -41.51 -20.61 75.37
C GLU A 20 -42.47 -21.23 74.33
N PHE A 21 -43.78 -21.34 74.65
CA PHE A 21 -44.85 -21.87 73.76
C PHE A 21 -45.56 -20.72 73.01
N PRO A 22 -46.07 -21.02 71.79
CA PRO A 22 -45.98 -22.26 71.01
C PRO A 22 -44.58 -22.55 70.53
N ILE A 23 -44.21 -23.88 70.46
CA ILE A 23 -42.93 -24.34 70.02
C ILE A 23 -43.10 -25.11 68.70
N PHE A 24 -42.29 -24.79 67.71
CA PHE A 24 -42.15 -25.59 66.51
C PHE A 24 -40.79 -26.35 66.53
N GLU A 25 -40.86 -27.68 66.44
CA GLU A 25 -39.66 -28.53 66.39
C GLU A 25 -39.64 -29.28 65.06
N SER A 26 -38.59 -29.05 64.28
CA SER A 26 -38.27 -29.83 63.07
C SER A 26 -37.42 -31.04 63.45
N ARG A 27 -37.93 -32.27 63.26
CA ARG A 27 -37.23 -33.53 63.58
C ARG A 27 -36.42 -34.10 62.42
N LYS A 28 -36.50 -33.46 61.25
CA LYS A 28 -35.72 -33.78 60.07
C LYS A 28 -35.25 -32.48 59.47
N GLY A 29 -34.02 -32.43 58.96
CA GLY A 29 -33.53 -31.28 58.24
C GLY A 29 -34.44 -30.88 57.08
N GLY A 30 -34.27 -29.66 56.61
CA GLY A 30 -35.04 -29.07 55.50
C GLY A 30 -34.12 -28.61 54.35
N LYS A 31 -34.75 -28.19 53.28
CA LYS A 31 -34.04 -27.49 52.19
C LYS A 31 -34.70 -26.18 51.84
N VAL A 32 -33.94 -25.12 51.71
CA VAL A 32 -34.37 -23.84 51.16
C VAL A 32 -33.88 -23.77 49.74
N PHE A 33 -34.77 -23.49 48.81
CA PHE A 33 -34.49 -23.44 47.39
C PHE A 33 -34.50 -22.01 46.86
N TYR A 34 -33.60 -21.71 45.91
CA TYR A 34 -33.45 -20.38 45.27
C TYR A 34 -33.79 -20.45 43.76
N ASP A 35 -34.65 -21.40 43.36
CA ASP A 35 -35.07 -21.66 41.99
C ASP A 35 -36.32 -20.88 41.55
N GLN A 36 -36.75 -19.93 42.32
CA GLN A 36 -37.94 -19.13 42.02
C GLN A 36 -37.65 -18.08 40.93
N PRO A 37 -38.63 -17.75 40.07
CA PRO A 37 -38.40 -16.81 38.98
C PRO A 37 -37.91 -15.41 39.40
N TYR A 38 -38.25 -14.97 40.61
CA TYR A 38 -37.78 -13.71 41.15
C TYR A 38 -36.31 -13.74 41.64
N VAL A 39 -35.70 -14.94 41.73
CA VAL A 39 -34.29 -15.08 42.03
C VAL A 39 -33.56 -15.23 40.70
N LEU A 40 -33.05 -14.15 40.14
CA LEU A 40 -32.31 -14.11 38.88
C LEU A 40 -32.99 -14.89 37.73
N GLY A 41 -34.33 -14.89 37.66
CA GLY A 41 -35.07 -15.65 36.64
C GLY A 41 -35.13 -17.17 36.84
N GLY A 42 -34.80 -17.68 38.02
CA GLY A 42 -34.86 -19.09 38.35
C GLY A 42 -33.66 -19.91 37.80
N VAL A 43 -32.48 -19.29 37.69
CA VAL A 43 -31.28 -19.90 37.11
C VAL A 43 -30.67 -21.00 37.95
N TYR A 44 -30.92 -20.99 39.27
CA TYR A 44 -30.40 -22.01 40.17
C TYR A 44 -31.27 -23.26 40.14
N LYS A 45 -30.70 -24.41 39.86
CA LYS A 45 -31.43 -25.68 39.77
C LYS A 45 -31.55 -26.35 41.14
N ARG A 46 -32.77 -26.66 41.57
CA ARG A 46 -33.17 -27.21 42.87
C ARG A 46 -32.41 -28.48 43.26
N ASP A 47 -31.99 -29.29 42.33
CA ASP A 47 -31.28 -30.55 42.59
C ASP A 47 -29.79 -30.32 42.95
N ARG A 48 -29.24 -29.17 42.59
CA ARG A 48 -27.82 -28.88 42.75
C ARG A 48 -27.51 -27.64 43.58
N PHE A 49 -28.45 -26.70 43.68
CA PHE A 49 -28.28 -25.44 44.42
C PHE A 49 -29.39 -25.31 45.47
N TYR A 50 -29.08 -25.48 46.75
CA TYR A 50 -29.99 -25.38 47.86
C TYR A 50 -29.24 -25.17 49.16
N PHE A 51 -29.91 -24.55 50.16
CA PHE A 51 -29.41 -24.54 51.54
C PHE A 51 -30.02 -25.70 52.30
N TYR A 52 -29.18 -26.59 52.86
CA TYR A 52 -29.59 -27.66 53.75
C TYR A 52 -29.73 -27.07 55.17
N VAL A 53 -30.91 -27.16 55.77
CA VAL A 53 -31.21 -26.70 57.11
C VAL A 53 -31.11 -27.88 58.04
N ASP A 54 -30.34 -27.75 59.12
CA ASP A 54 -30.22 -28.77 60.17
C ASP A 54 -31.55 -28.92 60.93
N ILE A 55 -31.63 -29.87 61.90
CA ILE A 55 -32.73 -29.97 62.82
C ILE A 55 -32.80 -28.69 63.68
N PHE A 56 -34.01 -28.12 63.81
CA PHE A 56 -34.18 -26.86 64.54
C PHE A 56 -35.41 -26.85 65.39
N ARG A 57 -35.42 -25.95 66.39
CA ARG A 57 -36.51 -25.67 67.26
C ARG A 57 -36.72 -24.17 67.37
N ILE A 58 -37.96 -23.70 67.19
CA ILE A 58 -38.34 -22.31 67.34
C ILE A 58 -39.34 -22.25 68.51
N GLU A 59 -39.07 -21.40 69.49
CA GLU A 59 -39.89 -21.16 70.67
C GLU A 59 -40.62 -19.82 70.55
N ASN A 60 -41.69 -19.62 71.29
CA ASN A 60 -42.45 -18.37 71.39
C ASN A 60 -42.93 -17.86 70.01
N LEU A 61 -43.61 -18.75 69.24
CA LEU A 61 -44.06 -18.47 67.88
C LEU A 61 -45.10 -17.38 67.77
N ASP A 62 -45.86 -17.09 68.79
CA ASP A 62 -46.88 -16.05 68.83
C ASP A 62 -46.31 -14.65 69.15
N ASN A 63 -45.09 -14.57 69.68
CA ASN A 63 -44.33 -13.34 69.89
C ASN A 63 -42.96 -13.38 69.15
N PHE A 64 -42.99 -13.92 67.94
CA PHE A 64 -41.79 -14.16 67.16
C PHE A 64 -41.28 -12.86 66.58
N VAL A 65 -39.95 -12.60 66.76
CA VAL A 65 -39.24 -11.47 66.18
C VAL A 65 -38.43 -11.95 64.99
N ILE A 66 -38.73 -11.39 63.85
CA ILE A 66 -38.07 -11.78 62.56
C ILE A 66 -36.57 -11.78 62.65
N ASP A 67 -35.96 -10.79 63.33
CA ASP A 67 -34.52 -10.67 63.49
C ASP A 67 -33.87 -11.83 64.29
N SER A 68 -34.69 -12.55 65.10
CA SER A 68 -34.21 -13.72 65.82
C SER A 68 -34.23 -15.04 65.03
N LEU A 69 -34.82 -15.03 63.81
CA LEU A 69 -34.91 -16.20 62.97
C LEU A 69 -33.56 -16.60 62.41
N SER A 70 -33.07 -17.73 62.83
CA SER A 70 -31.79 -18.28 62.39
C SER A 70 -31.90 -19.78 62.20
N PHE A 71 -31.42 -20.28 61.04
CA PHE A 71 -31.38 -21.73 60.72
C PHE A 71 -29.95 -22.15 60.48
N ASN A 72 -29.42 -22.99 61.32
CA ASN A 72 -28.12 -23.60 61.11
C ASN A 72 -28.17 -24.56 59.91
N GLY A 73 -27.05 -24.71 59.22
CA GLY A 73 -26.94 -25.61 58.05
C GLY A 73 -25.78 -25.23 57.16
N HIS A 74 -25.90 -25.61 55.90
CA HIS A 74 -24.87 -25.30 54.91
C HIS A 74 -25.45 -25.12 53.51
N LEU A 75 -24.79 -24.27 52.72
CA LEU A 75 -25.10 -24.07 51.31
C LEU A 75 -24.43 -25.15 50.48
N VAL A 76 -25.21 -25.88 49.69
CA VAL A 76 -24.73 -26.70 48.55
C VAL A 76 -24.92 -25.82 47.31
N SER A 77 -23.80 -25.33 46.73
CA SER A 77 -23.80 -24.31 45.69
C SER A 77 -23.74 -24.86 44.27
N GLY A 78 -23.87 -26.15 44.07
CA GLY A 78 -23.77 -26.80 42.75
C GLY A 78 -22.38 -26.80 42.13
N GLY A 79 -21.33 -26.69 42.95
CA GLY A 79 -19.94 -26.68 42.56
C GLY A 79 -19.33 -25.28 42.39
N ILE A 80 -20.06 -24.23 42.71
CA ILE A 80 -19.53 -22.84 42.71
C ILE A 80 -18.47 -22.70 43.80
N PHE A 81 -18.85 -23.08 45.06
CA PHE A 81 -17.98 -23.10 46.24
C PHE A 81 -18.08 -24.43 46.95
N PRO A 82 -17.13 -24.83 47.79
CA PRO A 82 -17.35 -25.85 48.81
C PRO A 82 -18.54 -25.51 49.66
N ASP A 83 -19.08 -26.49 50.41
CA ASP A 83 -20.22 -26.26 51.31
C ASP A 83 -19.90 -25.14 52.31
N ILE A 84 -20.74 -24.08 52.33
CA ILE A 84 -20.59 -22.93 53.21
C ILE A 84 -21.46 -23.14 54.42
N HIS A 85 -20.86 -23.23 55.60
CA HIS A 85 -21.51 -23.41 56.88
C HIS A 85 -21.77 -22.07 57.55
N GLU A 86 -22.87 -21.44 57.17
CA GLU A 86 -23.37 -20.18 57.78
C GLU A 86 -24.82 -20.31 58.15
N PRO A 87 -25.30 -19.73 59.26
CA PRO A 87 -26.71 -19.75 59.58
C PRO A 87 -27.50 -18.88 58.60
N LEU A 88 -28.63 -19.40 58.05
CA LEU A 88 -29.60 -18.60 57.34
C LEU A 88 -30.28 -17.61 58.29
N ARG A 89 -30.31 -16.35 57.92
CA ARG A 89 -30.99 -15.26 58.61
C ARG A 89 -31.88 -14.52 57.65
N VAL A 90 -32.81 -13.74 58.16
CA VAL A 90 -33.62 -12.84 57.35
C VAL A 90 -32.72 -11.69 56.85
N GLN A 91 -32.74 -11.49 55.58
CA GLN A 91 -31.96 -10.44 54.90
C GLN A 91 -32.81 -9.14 54.80
N PRO A 92 -32.23 -7.97 54.48
CA PRO A 92 -32.95 -6.72 54.31
C PRO A 92 -34.09 -6.74 53.27
N ASP A 93 -34.04 -7.66 52.31
CA ASP A 93 -35.07 -7.92 51.29
C ASP A 93 -36.14 -8.93 51.77
N PHE A 94 -36.15 -9.27 53.07
CA PHE A 94 -37.02 -10.26 53.70
C PHE A 94 -36.84 -11.70 53.16
N SER A 95 -35.80 -11.99 52.41
CA SER A 95 -35.44 -13.34 52.04
C SER A 95 -34.62 -14.01 53.13
N LEU A 96 -34.56 -15.35 53.11
CA LEU A 96 -33.59 -16.09 53.90
C LEU A 96 -32.23 -16.13 53.16
N GLY A 97 -31.17 -15.77 53.86
CA GLY A 97 -29.83 -15.74 53.31
C GLY A 97 -28.74 -15.65 54.36
N PHE A 98 -27.53 -15.43 53.97
CA PHE A 98 -26.37 -15.24 54.85
C PHE A 98 -25.37 -14.29 54.27
N HIS A 99 -24.50 -13.77 55.12
CA HIS A 99 -23.26 -13.10 54.80
C HIS A 99 -22.09 -13.97 55.30
N HIS A 100 -21.14 -14.31 54.42
CA HIS A 100 -19.97 -15.14 54.69
C HIS A 100 -18.69 -14.42 54.30
N VAL A 101 -17.68 -14.48 55.14
CA VAL A 101 -16.35 -13.95 54.83
C VAL A 101 -15.39 -15.15 54.72
N THR A 102 -14.74 -15.31 53.60
CA THR A 102 -13.80 -16.41 53.37
C THR A 102 -12.62 -16.33 54.33
N PRO A 103 -12.02 -17.47 54.72
CA PRO A 103 -10.82 -17.47 55.55
C PRO A 103 -9.64 -16.80 54.81
N ASP A 104 -8.62 -16.42 55.59
CA ASP A 104 -7.38 -15.92 55.02
C ASP A 104 -6.81 -16.90 53.99
N GLY A 105 -6.53 -16.41 52.81
CA GLY A 105 -6.11 -17.23 51.68
C GLY A 105 -7.21 -17.71 50.75
N GLY A 106 -8.49 -17.36 51.04
CA GLY A 106 -9.63 -17.65 50.16
C GLY A 106 -10.08 -19.09 50.10
N ILE A 107 -11.11 -19.36 49.28
CA ILE A 107 -11.66 -20.70 49.02
C ILE A 107 -11.62 -21.04 47.53
N PRO A 108 -11.49 -22.34 47.19
CA PRO A 108 -11.57 -22.77 45.80
C PRO A 108 -13.00 -22.53 45.25
N MET A 109 -13.08 -22.16 43.97
CA MET A 109 -14.35 -22.02 43.26
C MET A 109 -14.35 -22.87 41.99
N TYR A 110 -15.55 -23.27 41.55
CA TYR A 110 -15.78 -24.12 40.38
C TYR A 110 -14.91 -25.40 40.39
N ASN A 111 -14.97 -26.13 41.51
CA ASN A 111 -14.18 -27.37 41.72
C ASN A 111 -12.66 -27.14 41.63
N GLY A 112 -12.17 -25.98 42.04
CA GLY A 112 -10.74 -25.64 42.05
C GLY A 112 -10.20 -25.05 40.76
N LEU A 113 -11.07 -24.69 39.80
CA LEU A 113 -10.64 -24.00 38.58
C LEU A 113 -10.21 -22.55 38.87
N GLY A 114 -10.68 -21.98 39.97
CA GLY A 114 -10.23 -20.67 40.46
C GLY A 114 -10.28 -20.60 41.96
N LYS A 115 -9.98 -19.41 42.50
CA LYS A 115 -9.98 -19.13 43.92
C LYS A 115 -10.68 -17.80 44.17
N TYR A 116 -11.47 -17.75 45.24
CA TYR A 116 -12.19 -16.55 45.65
C TYR A 116 -11.81 -16.14 47.07
N THR A 117 -11.68 -14.84 47.26
CA THR A 117 -11.34 -14.26 48.57
C THR A 117 -12.25 -13.09 48.85
N SER A 118 -12.80 -13.01 50.08
CA SER A 118 -13.58 -11.97 50.73
C SER A 118 -15.07 -12.32 50.91
N GLU A 119 -16.01 -11.43 50.64
CA GLU A 119 -17.40 -11.50 51.06
C GLU A 119 -18.29 -12.28 50.06
N ILE A 120 -19.16 -13.16 50.59
CA ILE A 120 -20.18 -13.88 49.83
C ILE A 120 -21.53 -13.63 50.50
N ASP A 121 -22.51 -13.17 49.74
CA ASP A 121 -23.88 -12.91 50.18
C ASP A 121 -24.86 -13.81 49.43
N LEU A 122 -25.78 -14.44 50.17
CA LEU A 122 -26.89 -15.16 49.61
C LEU A 122 -28.22 -14.46 50.03
N SER A 123 -29.07 -14.21 49.05
CA SER A 123 -30.44 -13.68 49.27
C SER A 123 -31.32 -14.01 48.05
N ASN A 124 -32.54 -13.45 47.97
CA ASN A 124 -33.35 -13.51 46.75
C ASN A 124 -32.73 -12.76 45.56
N ARG A 125 -31.66 -11.99 45.77
CA ARG A 125 -30.85 -11.40 44.68
C ARG A 125 -29.84 -12.39 44.08
N GLY A 126 -29.85 -13.64 44.55
CA GLY A 126 -28.90 -14.69 44.16
C GLY A 126 -27.65 -14.73 45.04
N LEU A 127 -26.71 -15.57 44.65
CA LEU A 127 -25.40 -15.68 45.27
C LEU A 127 -24.48 -14.59 44.67
N ARG A 128 -24.03 -13.69 45.51
CA ARG A 128 -23.24 -12.52 45.14
C ARG A 128 -21.95 -12.46 45.91
N GLY A 129 -21.01 -11.67 45.42
CA GLY A 129 -19.76 -11.47 46.10
C GLY A 129 -19.17 -10.07 45.90
N LYS A 130 -18.37 -9.70 46.88
CA LYS A 130 -17.46 -8.56 46.84
C LYS A 130 -16.09 -9.04 47.25
N GLY A 131 -15.13 -9.04 46.34
CA GLY A 131 -13.81 -9.60 46.62
C GLY A 131 -13.01 -9.83 45.38
N THR A 132 -12.11 -10.83 45.46
CA THR A 132 -11.08 -11.10 44.48
C THR A 132 -11.23 -12.52 43.93
N ILE A 133 -11.13 -12.63 42.61
CA ILE A 133 -11.02 -13.90 41.89
C ILE A 133 -9.61 -14.04 41.34
N ASP A 134 -8.96 -15.15 41.69
CA ASP A 134 -7.68 -15.57 41.10
C ASP A 134 -7.93 -16.69 40.08
N PHE A 135 -7.48 -16.50 38.86
CA PHE A 135 -7.56 -17.48 37.77
C PHE A 135 -6.28 -17.42 36.92
N MET A 136 -5.58 -18.55 36.80
CA MET A 136 -4.26 -18.64 36.16
C MET A 136 -3.26 -17.63 36.77
N THR A 137 -2.81 -16.64 35.98
CA THR A 137 -1.92 -15.56 36.43
C THR A 137 -2.69 -14.26 36.66
N SER A 138 -4.03 -14.30 36.55
CA SER A 138 -4.85 -13.10 36.70
C SER A 138 -5.49 -12.98 38.05
N THR A 139 -5.64 -11.74 38.49
CA THR A 139 -6.34 -11.34 39.73
C THR A 139 -7.39 -10.31 39.39
N THR A 140 -8.65 -10.59 39.69
CA THR A 140 -9.80 -9.73 39.37
C THR A 140 -10.49 -9.27 40.66
N VAL A 141 -10.58 -7.96 40.87
CA VAL A 141 -11.24 -7.32 42.02
C VAL A 141 -12.58 -6.72 41.61
N SER A 142 -13.64 -7.06 42.35
CA SER A 142 -15.02 -6.59 42.08
C SER A 142 -15.81 -6.38 43.36
N ASP A 143 -16.76 -5.43 43.32
CA ASP A 143 -17.75 -5.20 44.37
C ASP A 143 -19.14 -5.78 44.03
N SER A 144 -19.32 -6.36 42.84
CA SER A 144 -20.64 -6.68 42.32
C SER A 144 -20.69 -8.01 41.54
N LEU A 145 -19.98 -9.02 42.03
CA LEU A 145 -20.00 -10.36 41.42
C LEU A 145 -21.36 -11.03 41.63
N VAL A 146 -21.78 -11.76 40.60
CA VAL A 146 -22.94 -12.66 40.65
C VAL A 146 -22.46 -14.04 40.22
N PHE A 147 -22.64 -15.03 41.08
CA PHE A 147 -22.19 -16.40 40.84
C PHE A 147 -23.32 -17.26 40.30
N PHE A 148 -23.10 -17.86 39.16
CA PHE A 148 -23.98 -18.89 38.56
C PHE A 148 -23.28 -20.26 38.64
N MET A 149 -24.02 -21.32 38.40
CA MET A 149 -23.42 -22.70 38.50
C MET A 149 -22.36 -22.98 37.41
N ASP A 150 -22.33 -22.21 36.33
CA ASP A 150 -21.45 -22.39 35.18
C ASP A 150 -20.68 -21.11 34.79
N SER A 151 -20.95 -20.00 35.47
CA SER A 151 -20.32 -18.72 35.16
C SER A 151 -20.33 -17.75 36.34
N THR A 152 -19.43 -16.76 36.29
CA THR A 152 -19.42 -15.58 37.18
C THR A 152 -19.38 -14.32 36.34
N ASN A 153 -20.29 -13.39 36.70
CA ASN A 153 -20.40 -12.11 35.99
C ASN A 153 -20.31 -10.95 36.99
N GLY A 154 -19.83 -9.80 36.53
CA GLY A 154 -19.84 -8.59 37.34
C GLY A 154 -19.04 -7.44 36.76
N SER A 155 -19.30 -6.23 37.23
CA SER A 155 -18.43 -5.08 36.97
C SER A 155 -17.18 -5.22 37.84
N ILE A 156 -16.04 -4.97 37.28
CA ILE A 156 -14.75 -5.09 37.96
C ILE A 156 -14.09 -3.73 38.14
N LYS A 157 -13.48 -3.54 39.29
CA LYS A 157 -12.71 -2.35 39.60
C LYS A 157 -11.29 -2.41 39.06
N ARG A 158 -10.72 -3.61 39.09
CA ARG A 158 -9.35 -3.84 38.68
C ARG A 158 -9.17 -5.29 38.23
N HIS A 159 -8.42 -5.47 37.16
CA HIS A 159 -7.97 -6.76 36.67
C HIS A 159 -6.49 -6.65 36.33
N ASP A 160 -5.68 -7.54 36.87
CA ASP A 160 -4.24 -7.63 36.69
C ASP A 160 -3.90 -9.01 36.15
N VAL A 161 -2.99 -9.07 35.18
CA VAL A 161 -2.37 -10.30 34.67
C VAL A 161 -0.88 -10.22 34.97
N ALA A 162 -0.39 -11.13 35.79
CA ALA A 162 1.04 -11.20 36.11
C ALA A 162 1.80 -11.87 34.94
N PRO A 163 2.95 -11.29 34.52
CA PRO A 163 3.76 -11.82 33.44
C PRO A 163 4.32 -13.21 33.81
N LYS A 164 4.36 -14.10 32.81
CA LYS A 164 4.87 -15.44 32.99
C LYS A 164 5.58 -15.92 31.72
N GLU A 165 6.82 -16.37 31.89
CA GLU A 165 7.67 -16.92 30.82
C GLU A 165 7.94 -18.40 31.09
N THR A 166 6.98 -19.27 30.80
CA THR A 166 7.08 -20.74 30.93
C THR A 166 6.49 -21.40 29.68
N ALA A 167 6.18 -22.70 29.74
CA ALA A 167 5.54 -23.40 28.61
C ALA A 167 4.23 -22.74 28.11
N VAL A 168 3.49 -22.11 29.02
CA VAL A 168 2.37 -21.21 28.70
C VAL A 168 2.76 -19.83 29.18
N GLU A 169 2.84 -18.88 28.24
CA GLU A 169 3.29 -17.53 28.48
C GLU A 169 2.11 -16.57 28.67
N PHE A 170 2.32 -15.58 29.54
CA PHE A 170 1.37 -14.46 29.74
C PHE A 170 2.12 -13.13 29.71
N PRO A 171 1.54 -12.09 29.09
CA PRO A 171 2.06 -10.73 29.17
C PRO A 171 1.79 -10.13 30.54
N ILE A 172 2.44 -9.03 30.87
CA ILE A 172 1.92 -8.11 31.87
C ILE A 172 0.73 -7.38 31.27
N ALA A 173 -0.41 -7.36 32.00
CA ALA A 173 -1.56 -6.59 31.56
C ALA A 173 -2.39 -6.11 32.77
N TYR A 174 -3.10 -4.99 32.62
CA TYR A 174 -4.01 -4.48 33.63
C TYR A 174 -5.12 -3.63 33.00
N THR A 175 -6.26 -3.58 33.69
CA THR A 175 -7.35 -2.64 33.39
C THR A 175 -8.16 -2.31 34.62
N THR A 176 -8.94 -1.25 34.54
CA THR A 176 -9.93 -0.84 35.56
C THR A 176 -11.27 -0.59 34.89
N ASP A 177 -12.35 -0.65 35.68
CA ASP A 177 -13.72 -0.29 35.24
C ASP A 177 -14.16 -1.06 33.96
N ALA A 178 -14.02 -2.40 34.01
CA ALA A 178 -14.39 -3.30 32.95
C ALA A 178 -15.52 -4.26 33.40
N TYR A 179 -15.94 -5.15 32.52
CA TYR A 179 -16.95 -6.17 32.81
C TYR A 179 -16.36 -7.57 32.68
N LEU A 180 -16.58 -8.40 33.72
CA LEU A 180 -16.20 -9.80 33.78
C LEU A 180 -17.35 -10.69 33.28
N HIS A 181 -17.04 -11.61 32.39
CA HIS A 181 -17.84 -12.81 32.12
C HIS A 181 -16.91 -14.04 32.14
N TRP A 182 -16.90 -14.77 33.24
CA TRP A 182 -16.04 -15.95 33.39
C TRP A 182 -16.86 -17.24 33.27
N THR A 183 -16.49 -18.11 32.34
CA THR A 183 -17.05 -19.44 32.08
C THR A 183 -15.98 -20.51 32.38
N PRO A 184 -15.78 -20.88 33.65
CA PRO A 184 -14.65 -21.70 34.09
C PRO A 184 -14.59 -23.07 33.42
N TYR A 185 -15.73 -23.73 33.20
CA TYR A 185 -15.79 -25.03 32.53
C TYR A 185 -15.53 -24.98 31.02
N LEU A 186 -15.57 -23.81 30.41
CA LEU A 186 -15.14 -23.55 29.02
C LEU A 186 -13.71 -22.99 28.95
N ASP A 187 -13.04 -22.86 30.09
CA ASP A 187 -11.68 -22.32 30.21
C ASP A 187 -11.54 -20.91 29.64
N LYS A 188 -12.53 -20.02 29.88
CA LYS A 188 -12.52 -18.66 29.35
C LYS A 188 -12.96 -17.64 30.41
N MET A 189 -12.07 -16.68 30.68
CA MET A 189 -12.38 -15.50 31.47
C MET A 189 -12.32 -14.29 30.55
N HIS A 190 -13.49 -13.77 30.18
CA HIS A 190 -13.69 -12.64 29.31
C HIS A 190 -13.71 -11.34 30.13
N ILE A 191 -12.86 -10.40 29.76
CA ILE A 191 -12.78 -9.05 30.33
C ILE A 191 -13.10 -8.06 29.21
N GLN A 192 -14.30 -7.53 29.23
CA GLN A 192 -14.77 -6.55 28.26
C GLN A 192 -14.45 -5.14 28.75
N THR A 193 -13.76 -4.34 27.95
CA THR A 193 -13.48 -2.93 28.25
C THR A 193 -14.78 -2.11 28.24
N LEU A 194 -14.88 -1.16 29.15
CA LEU A 194 -15.97 -0.18 29.21
C LEU A 194 -15.41 1.22 28.94
N GLU A 195 -14.94 1.91 29.97
CA GLU A 195 -14.36 3.25 29.84
C GLU A 195 -12.84 3.21 29.62
N ASN A 196 -12.16 2.26 30.25
CA ASN A 196 -10.71 2.14 30.20
C ASN A 196 -10.27 0.95 29.34
N PRO A 197 -9.19 1.09 28.53
CA PRO A 197 -8.62 -0.02 27.78
C PRO A 197 -7.94 -1.05 28.69
N VAL A 198 -7.63 -2.21 28.17
CA VAL A 198 -6.66 -3.13 28.79
C VAL A 198 -5.26 -2.70 28.34
N ASN A 199 -4.46 -2.20 29.27
CA ASN A 199 -3.05 -1.94 29.01
C ASN A 199 -2.28 -3.25 29.01
N ILE A 200 -1.49 -3.49 27.97
CA ILE A 200 -0.69 -4.70 27.77
C ILE A 200 0.74 -4.27 27.47
N PHE A 201 1.71 -5.00 28.02
CA PHE A 201 3.16 -4.69 27.89
C PHE A 201 3.56 -3.32 28.45
N GLU A 202 2.70 -2.64 29.24
CA GLU A 202 2.90 -1.28 29.78
C GLU A 202 2.92 -0.17 28.70
N GLU A 203 2.72 -0.51 27.42
CA GLU A 203 2.89 0.42 26.29
C GLU A 203 1.82 0.31 25.19
N THR A 204 0.90 -0.65 25.32
CA THR A 204 -0.19 -0.84 24.36
C THR A 204 -1.55 -0.85 25.06
N ASP A 205 -2.57 -0.33 24.42
CA ASP A 205 -3.93 -0.22 24.94
C ASP A 205 -4.92 -0.98 24.04
N LEU A 206 -5.52 -2.04 24.56
CA LEU A 206 -6.55 -2.83 23.88
C LEU A 206 -7.94 -2.30 24.25
N VAL A 207 -8.68 -1.81 23.27
CA VAL A 207 -10.11 -1.50 23.36
C VAL A 207 -10.89 -2.64 22.72
N GLY A 208 -11.70 -3.31 23.53
CA GLY A 208 -12.44 -4.50 23.11
C GLY A 208 -12.50 -5.53 24.21
N GLU A 209 -12.05 -6.73 23.96
CA GLU A 209 -12.13 -7.86 24.89
C GLU A 209 -10.76 -8.53 25.06
N SER A 210 -10.37 -8.79 26.31
CA SER A 210 -9.27 -9.72 26.62
C SER A 210 -9.84 -11.01 27.19
N ILE A 211 -9.24 -12.14 26.85
CA ILE A 211 -9.70 -13.47 27.24
C ILE A 211 -8.52 -14.25 27.86
N ILE A 212 -8.67 -14.57 29.15
CA ILE A 212 -7.68 -15.41 29.85
C ILE A 212 -8.12 -16.86 29.75
N THR A 213 -7.19 -17.72 29.37
CA THR A 213 -7.38 -19.18 29.27
C THR A 213 -6.21 -19.93 29.92
N SER A 214 -6.33 -21.23 30.12
CA SER A 214 -5.21 -22.08 30.58
C SER A 214 -4.06 -22.17 29.55
N GLN A 215 -4.31 -21.75 28.29
CA GLN A 215 -3.34 -21.78 27.19
C GLN A 215 -2.72 -20.41 26.87
N GLY A 216 -3.04 -19.37 27.66
CA GLY A 216 -2.53 -18.01 27.48
C GLY A 216 -3.61 -16.94 27.41
N MET A 217 -3.19 -15.73 27.08
CA MET A 217 -4.07 -14.59 26.93
C MET A 217 -4.35 -14.32 25.43
N LEU A 218 -5.63 -14.13 25.14
CA LEU A 218 -6.13 -13.74 23.81
C LEU A 218 -6.76 -12.36 23.88
N GLY A 219 -7.00 -11.74 22.71
CA GLY A 219 -7.71 -10.46 22.61
C GLY A 219 -8.49 -10.31 21.32
N VAL A 220 -9.47 -9.43 21.35
CA VAL A 220 -10.31 -9.05 20.21
C VAL A 220 -10.55 -7.55 20.26
N GLY A 221 -10.39 -6.85 19.15
CA GLY A 221 -10.66 -5.41 19.08
C GLY A 221 -9.58 -4.61 18.43
N VAL A 222 -9.33 -3.40 18.95
CA VAL A 222 -8.32 -2.47 18.47
C VAL A 222 -7.23 -2.33 19.52
N LEU A 223 -6.01 -2.64 19.13
CA LEU A 223 -4.81 -2.45 19.93
C LEU A 223 -4.10 -1.18 19.45
N THR A 224 -4.01 -0.18 20.32
CA THR A 224 -3.30 1.06 20.04
C THR A 224 -1.88 0.98 20.60
N PHE A 225 -0.91 1.31 19.78
CA PHE A 225 0.50 1.38 20.14
C PHE A 225 1.14 2.60 19.49
N LYS A 226 1.61 3.56 20.31
CA LYS A 226 2.13 4.84 19.82
C LYS A 226 1.13 5.56 18.91
N ARG A 227 1.42 5.63 17.60
CA ARG A 227 0.56 6.22 16.57
C ARG A 227 -0.10 5.19 15.67
N ALA A 228 -0.11 3.94 16.07
CA ALA A 228 -0.66 2.87 15.26
C ALA A 228 -1.83 2.19 15.96
N ASP A 229 -2.85 1.88 15.18
CA ASP A 229 -3.97 1.02 15.55
C ASP A 229 -3.86 -0.30 14.80
N LEU A 230 -3.83 -1.38 15.53
CA LEU A 230 -3.88 -2.74 14.99
C LEU A 230 -5.24 -3.35 15.35
N THR A 231 -6.04 -3.68 14.35
CA THR A 231 -7.36 -4.29 14.54
C THR A 231 -7.31 -5.76 14.20
N SER A 232 -7.82 -6.63 15.10
CA SER A 232 -7.94 -8.06 14.83
C SER A 232 -9.13 -8.68 15.55
N ASN A 233 -9.64 -9.76 14.96
CA ASN A 233 -10.64 -10.63 15.58
C ASN A 233 -10.02 -11.67 16.51
N LEU A 234 -8.70 -11.81 16.51
CA LEU A 234 -7.98 -12.69 17.43
C LEU A 234 -6.50 -12.31 17.53
N PHE A 235 -6.16 -11.71 18.65
CA PHE A 235 -4.79 -11.54 19.11
C PHE A 235 -4.39 -12.73 20.02
N LYS A 236 -3.15 -13.15 19.94
CA LYS A 236 -2.49 -14.11 20.84
C LYS A 236 -1.32 -13.41 21.50
N PHE A 237 -1.40 -13.22 22.82
CA PHE A 237 -0.35 -12.52 23.58
C PHE A 237 0.55 -13.54 24.27
N LYS A 238 1.84 -13.34 24.15
CA LYS A 238 2.88 -14.02 24.91
C LYS A 238 3.58 -13.03 25.85
N HIS A 239 4.66 -13.47 26.49
CA HIS A 239 5.35 -12.64 27.49
C HIS A 239 5.79 -11.28 26.92
N HIS A 240 6.35 -11.23 25.71
CA HIS A 240 6.79 -10.02 25.01
C HIS A 240 6.33 -9.94 23.55
N GLU A 241 5.51 -10.88 23.10
CA GLU A 241 5.12 -10.98 21.71
C GLU A 241 3.61 -10.89 21.52
N LEU A 242 3.22 -10.32 20.41
CA LEU A 242 1.86 -10.29 19.90
C LEU A 242 1.80 -11.00 18.56
N HIS A 243 0.85 -11.89 18.39
CA HIS A 243 0.55 -12.56 17.12
C HIS A 243 -0.91 -12.36 16.74
N ALA A 244 -1.16 -12.11 15.45
CA ALA A 244 -2.49 -12.17 14.86
C ALA A 244 -2.42 -12.84 13.50
N ASP A 245 -3.28 -13.83 13.25
CA ASP A 245 -3.33 -14.52 11.96
C ASP A 245 -3.93 -13.63 10.87
N THR A 246 -4.77 -12.67 11.27
CA THR A 246 -5.34 -11.62 10.40
C THR A 246 -5.46 -10.34 11.19
N ALA A 247 -4.84 -9.27 10.70
CA ALA A 247 -4.93 -7.94 11.29
C ALA A 247 -4.86 -6.84 10.21
N ASP A 248 -5.45 -5.71 10.55
CA ASP A 248 -5.40 -4.47 9.79
C ASP A 248 -4.63 -3.43 10.60
N LEU A 249 -3.55 -2.91 10.04
CA LEU A 249 -2.72 -1.87 10.65
C LEU A 249 -3.08 -0.51 10.06
N ARG A 250 -3.21 0.50 10.91
CA ARG A 250 -3.33 1.91 10.54
C ARG A 250 -2.30 2.73 11.28
N ILE A 251 -1.63 3.65 10.60
CA ILE A 251 -0.67 4.58 11.22
C ILE A 251 -1.16 6.00 10.96
N PHE A 252 -1.27 6.77 12.03
CA PHE A 252 -1.69 8.16 11.98
C PHE A 252 -0.58 9.07 11.44
N SER A 253 -0.97 10.11 10.71
CA SER A 253 -0.08 11.16 10.24
C SER A 253 0.59 11.88 11.42
N LEU A 254 1.82 12.38 11.21
CA LEU A 254 2.50 13.21 12.21
C LEU A 254 1.89 14.61 12.33
N GLU A 255 1.28 15.09 11.27
CA GLU A 255 0.70 16.44 11.21
C GLU A 255 -0.68 16.51 11.86
N ASP A 256 -1.47 15.46 11.71
CA ASP A 256 -2.82 15.37 12.26
C ASP A 256 -3.10 13.95 12.79
N ASN A 257 -3.41 13.84 14.07
CA ASN A 257 -3.74 12.56 14.72
C ASN A 257 -5.12 12.00 14.30
N THR A 258 -5.86 12.69 13.46
CA THR A 258 -7.16 12.23 12.94
C THR A 258 -7.04 11.60 11.55
N ASP A 259 -5.98 11.93 10.80
CA ASP A 259 -5.72 11.43 9.46
C ASP A 259 -4.71 10.26 9.46
N PHE A 260 -4.93 9.30 8.58
CA PHE A 260 -4.01 8.20 8.39
C PHE A 260 -2.97 8.51 7.31
N ALA A 261 -1.70 8.20 7.60
CA ALA A 261 -0.64 8.18 6.60
C ALA A 261 -0.58 6.83 5.87
N PHE A 262 -0.92 5.74 6.59
CA PHE A 262 -0.76 4.38 6.11
C PHE A 262 -1.88 3.47 6.62
N GLN A 263 -2.31 2.54 5.79
CA GLN A 263 -3.31 1.52 6.15
C GLN A 263 -3.01 0.21 5.43
N THR A 264 -3.28 -0.91 6.13
CA THR A 264 -3.25 -2.25 5.52
C THR A 264 -4.57 -2.98 5.71
N SER A 265 -4.74 -4.06 4.96
CA SER A 265 -5.81 -5.03 5.17
C SER A 265 -5.30 -6.46 5.01
N ASN A 266 -5.79 -7.37 5.88
CA ASN A 266 -5.60 -8.80 5.80
C ASN A 266 -4.14 -9.27 5.85
N TYR A 267 -3.37 -8.78 6.84
CA TYR A 267 -2.00 -9.22 7.08
C TYR A 267 -1.91 -10.10 8.34
N LYS A 268 -1.09 -11.13 8.29
CA LYS A 268 -0.61 -11.83 9.47
C LYS A 268 0.43 -10.95 10.15
N SER A 269 0.27 -10.70 11.46
CA SER A 269 1.12 -9.80 12.23
C SER A 269 1.85 -10.54 13.34
N HIS A 270 3.12 -10.23 13.51
CA HIS A 270 3.94 -10.59 14.65
C HIS A 270 4.71 -9.37 15.11
N ILE A 271 4.52 -8.96 16.38
CA ILE A 271 5.26 -7.83 16.97
C ILE A 271 5.98 -8.35 18.20
N ASP A 272 7.29 -8.20 18.23
CA ASP A 272 8.14 -8.47 19.39
C ASP A 272 8.53 -7.15 20.07
N PHE A 273 7.97 -6.92 21.23
CA PHE A 273 8.21 -5.70 22.04
C PHE A 273 9.59 -5.66 22.70
N LYS A 274 10.32 -6.78 22.72
CA LYS A 274 11.70 -6.85 23.23
C LYS A 274 12.71 -6.42 22.16
N THR A 275 12.56 -6.94 20.93
CA THR A 275 13.42 -6.58 19.80
C THR A 275 12.95 -5.31 19.09
N ARG A 276 11.72 -4.89 19.35
CA ARG A 276 11.11 -3.70 18.75
C ARG A 276 10.86 -3.84 17.25
N ILE A 277 10.59 -5.05 16.79
CA ILE A 277 10.32 -5.34 15.37
C ILE A 277 8.91 -5.89 15.24
N GLY A 278 8.17 -5.34 14.29
CA GLY A 278 6.89 -5.85 13.81
C GLY A 278 7.06 -6.40 12.40
N ASP A 279 6.74 -7.68 12.22
CA ASP A 279 6.71 -8.38 10.94
C ASP A 279 5.27 -8.57 10.48
N PHE A 280 4.99 -8.19 9.25
CA PHE A 280 3.68 -8.31 8.64
C PHE A 280 3.79 -9.09 7.33
N VAL A 281 3.01 -10.15 7.20
CA VAL A 281 3.02 -11.03 6.02
C VAL A 281 1.62 -11.11 5.42
N SER A 282 1.52 -10.90 4.13
CA SER A 282 0.26 -10.97 3.37
C SER A 282 -0.38 -12.35 3.49
N ASN A 283 -1.69 -12.40 3.68
CA ASN A 283 -2.50 -13.62 3.60
C ASN A 283 -2.94 -13.96 2.15
N GLY A 284 -2.42 -13.24 1.15
CA GLY A 284 -2.71 -13.45 -0.26
C GLY A 284 -3.85 -12.58 -0.77
N GLU A 285 -4.89 -13.16 -1.34
CA GLU A 285 -6.01 -12.40 -1.90
C GLU A 285 -6.68 -11.50 -0.85
N GLY A 286 -6.89 -10.23 -1.19
CA GLY A 286 -7.45 -9.21 -0.29
C GLY A 286 -6.43 -8.53 0.62
N SER A 287 -5.14 -8.89 0.55
CA SER A 287 -4.09 -8.16 1.26
C SER A 287 -3.62 -6.98 0.42
N GLU A 288 -3.81 -5.77 0.93
CA GLU A 288 -3.39 -4.52 0.29
C GLU A 288 -2.77 -3.58 1.32
N VAL A 289 -1.87 -2.73 0.86
CA VAL A 289 -1.33 -1.58 1.60
C VAL A 289 -1.70 -0.30 0.89
N PHE A 290 -2.04 0.73 1.65
CA PHE A 290 -2.45 2.04 1.16
C PHE A 290 -1.56 3.11 1.79
N PHE A 291 -0.92 3.90 0.95
CA PHE A 291 -0.16 5.10 1.29
C PHE A 291 -1.05 6.31 1.04
N ILE A 292 -1.78 6.71 2.09
CA ILE A 292 -2.95 7.61 1.94
C ILE A 292 -2.54 8.99 1.41
N LYS A 293 -1.51 9.61 2.00
CA LYS A 293 -1.04 10.94 1.58
C LYS A 293 -0.32 10.93 0.22
N ASN A 294 0.26 9.78 -0.14
CA ASN A 294 0.92 9.59 -1.44
C ASN A 294 -0.06 9.19 -2.54
N GLU A 295 -1.31 8.86 -2.20
CA GLU A 295 -2.32 8.37 -3.14
C GLU A 295 -1.84 7.18 -3.98
N PHE A 296 -1.16 6.24 -3.29
CA PHE A 296 -0.70 4.98 -3.87
C PHE A 296 -1.16 3.79 -3.05
N LYS A 297 -1.28 2.65 -3.73
CA LYS A 297 -1.49 1.35 -3.10
C LYS A 297 -0.57 0.30 -3.70
N ALA A 298 -0.37 -0.78 -2.92
CA ALA A 298 0.41 -1.92 -3.37
C ALA A 298 -0.07 -3.24 -2.76
N LYS A 299 0.29 -4.36 -3.37
CA LYS A 299 0.14 -5.72 -2.83
C LYS A 299 1.50 -6.20 -2.36
N ALA A 300 2.01 -5.64 -1.26
CA ALA A 300 3.28 -6.08 -0.69
C ALA A 300 3.13 -7.47 -0.08
N LYS A 301 4.09 -8.37 -0.32
CA LYS A 301 4.09 -9.71 0.28
C LYS A 301 4.40 -9.67 1.77
N ALA A 302 5.33 -8.81 2.17
CA ALA A 302 5.68 -8.61 3.56
C ALA A 302 6.22 -7.19 3.78
N PHE A 303 6.07 -6.70 4.99
CA PHE A 303 6.76 -5.50 5.43
C PHE A 303 7.20 -5.62 6.89
N GLU A 304 8.22 -4.89 7.24
CA GLU A 304 8.81 -4.79 8.56
C GLU A 304 8.65 -3.37 9.08
N TRP A 305 8.29 -3.27 10.35
CA TRP A 305 8.23 -2.02 11.09
C TRP A 305 9.20 -2.05 12.25
N ASN A 306 10.22 -1.21 12.21
CA ASN A 306 11.08 -0.97 13.38
C ASN A 306 10.43 0.08 14.27
N THR A 307 9.92 -0.33 15.43
CA THR A 307 9.21 0.55 16.35
C THR A 307 10.13 1.48 17.16
N ILE A 308 11.45 1.40 17.00
CA ILE A 308 12.43 2.36 17.54
C ILE A 308 12.56 3.54 16.58
N ASP A 309 12.85 3.24 15.30
CA ASP A 309 12.81 4.22 14.20
C ASP A 309 11.36 4.33 13.72
N GLU A 310 10.57 5.05 14.48
CA GLU A 310 9.11 5.07 14.40
C GLU A 310 8.55 5.42 13.02
N ASN A 311 9.37 5.96 12.11
CA ASN A 311 8.89 6.58 10.88
C ASN A 311 9.09 5.75 9.60
N ILE A 312 9.77 4.60 9.65
CA ILE A 312 10.13 3.84 8.45
C ILE A 312 9.50 2.45 8.44
N LEU A 313 8.75 2.17 7.37
CA LEU A 313 8.28 0.83 7.01
C LEU A 313 9.08 0.31 5.82
N LYS A 314 9.54 -0.94 5.89
CA LYS A 314 10.30 -1.60 4.81
C LYS A 314 9.48 -2.69 4.17
N PHE A 315 9.17 -2.53 2.89
CA PHE A 315 8.37 -3.45 2.09
C PHE A 315 9.24 -4.36 1.25
N ARG A 316 8.80 -5.61 1.08
CA ARG A 316 9.45 -6.60 0.23
C ARG A 316 8.44 -7.32 -0.65
N TRP A 317 8.83 -7.58 -1.88
CA TRP A 317 8.16 -8.47 -2.82
C TRP A 317 9.04 -9.70 -3.10
N ASP A 318 8.46 -10.82 -3.51
CA ASP A 318 9.19 -12.09 -3.58
C ASP A 318 10.23 -12.17 -4.69
N GLU A 319 9.92 -11.65 -5.86
CA GLU A 319 10.77 -11.74 -7.03
C GLU A 319 10.64 -10.50 -7.92
N ASP A 320 11.71 -10.16 -8.61
CA ASP A 320 11.65 -9.22 -9.72
C ASP A 320 10.85 -9.87 -10.87
N PRO A 321 9.64 -9.35 -11.22
CA PRO A 321 8.82 -9.92 -12.28
C PRO A 321 9.48 -9.85 -13.65
N TYR A 322 10.56 -9.06 -13.78
CA TYR A 322 11.30 -8.85 -15.02
C TYR A 322 12.68 -9.49 -15.02
N LYS A 323 12.99 -10.39 -14.05
CA LYS A 323 14.31 -11.00 -13.86
C LYS A 323 14.88 -11.61 -15.14
N ASP A 324 14.05 -12.30 -15.92
CA ASP A 324 14.44 -13.01 -17.13
C ASP A 324 14.14 -12.22 -18.42
N ILE A 325 13.71 -10.95 -18.29
CA ILE A 325 13.31 -10.12 -19.41
C ILE A 325 14.44 -9.19 -19.80
N ASN A 326 14.84 -9.25 -21.08
CA ASN A 326 15.70 -8.25 -21.67
C ASN A 326 14.87 -7.02 -22.08
N ILE A 327 14.84 -6.00 -21.20
CA ILE A 327 14.08 -4.77 -21.41
C ILE A 327 14.46 -4.09 -22.73
N ASP A 328 15.75 -4.13 -23.10
CA ASP A 328 16.25 -3.49 -24.32
C ASP A 328 15.79 -4.21 -25.60
N ALA A 329 15.47 -5.50 -25.51
CA ALA A 329 14.99 -6.31 -26.63
C ALA A 329 13.46 -6.48 -26.68
N THR A 330 12.76 -6.23 -25.55
CA THR A 330 11.31 -6.47 -25.44
C THR A 330 10.51 -5.24 -25.85
N PRO A 331 9.48 -5.36 -26.72
CA PRO A 331 8.59 -4.25 -27.06
C PRO A 331 7.94 -3.63 -25.83
N SER A 332 7.82 -2.30 -25.78
CA SER A 332 7.27 -1.60 -24.59
C SER A 332 5.85 -2.03 -24.26
N ARG A 333 5.05 -2.45 -25.25
CA ARG A 333 3.70 -2.97 -25.01
C ARG A 333 3.73 -4.27 -24.21
N GLU A 334 4.62 -5.19 -24.52
CA GLU A 334 4.76 -6.45 -23.77
C GLU A 334 5.21 -6.17 -22.34
N LEU A 335 6.10 -5.19 -22.14
CA LEU A 335 6.52 -4.74 -20.81
C LEU A 335 5.33 -4.20 -20.01
N VAL A 336 4.47 -3.39 -20.62
CA VAL A 336 3.27 -2.85 -19.97
C VAL A 336 2.26 -3.96 -19.63
N ASP A 337 2.05 -4.91 -20.54
CA ASP A 337 1.11 -6.01 -20.32
C ASP A 337 1.59 -6.99 -19.21
N MET A 338 2.90 -6.99 -18.89
CA MET A 338 3.49 -7.79 -17.81
C MET A 338 3.37 -7.15 -16.41
N ILE A 339 2.97 -5.90 -16.30
CA ILE A 339 2.84 -5.18 -15.03
C ILE A 339 1.81 -5.80 -14.09
N SER A 340 0.85 -6.58 -14.57
CA SER A 340 -0.25 -7.15 -13.77
C SER A 340 0.12 -8.39 -12.93
N GLN A 341 1.32 -8.46 -12.31
CA GLN A 341 1.79 -9.66 -11.61
C GLN A 341 1.96 -9.55 -10.09
N GLY A 342 1.44 -8.50 -9.45
CA GLY A 342 1.34 -8.44 -8.00
C GLY A 342 2.41 -7.64 -7.27
N ASN A 343 3.41 -7.09 -7.98
CA ASN A 343 4.49 -6.25 -7.41
C ASN A 343 4.27 -4.75 -7.71
N GLU A 344 3.04 -4.37 -8.05
CA GLU A 344 2.76 -3.02 -8.50
C GLU A 344 2.59 -2.04 -7.35
N LEU A 345 3.19 -0.87 -7.51
CA LEU A 345 2.78 0.38 -6.90
C LEU A 345 1.81 1.05 -7.87
N ILE A 346 0.57 1.26 -7.44
CA ILE A 346 -0.52 1.77 -8.29
C ILE A 346 -1.03 3.07 -7.68
N SER A 347 -1.07 4.15 -8.45
CA SER A 347 -1.73 5.38 -8.00
C SER A 347 -3.23 5.16 -7.83
N THR A 348 -3.77 5.66 -6.73
CA THR A 348 -5.21 5.67 -6.43
C THR A 348 -5.89 6.96 -6.88
N ASP A 349 -5.11 7.97 -7.30
CA ASP A 349 -5.63 9.20 -7.90
C ASP A 349 -6.01 8.96 -9.38
N ASP A 350 -7.28 9.17 -9.70
CA ASP A 350 -7.79 9.07 -11.07
C ASP A 350 -7.13 10.10 -12.01
N GLY A 351 -6.67 11.24 -11.49
CA GLY A 351 -5.91 12.26 -12.20
C GLY A 351 -4.59 11.74 -12.78
N MET A 352 -3.98 10.76 -12.10
CA MET A 352 -2.74 10.11 -12.55
C MET A 352 -2.93 9.11 -13.68
N ARG A 353 -4.15 8.91 -14.15
CA ARG A 353 -4.51 8.11 -15.34
C ARG A 353 -3.85 6.74 -15.39
N GLY A 354 -3.92 6.02 -14.28
CA GLY A 354 -3.42 4.65 -14.17
C GLY A 354 -1.90 4.54 -14.09
N LEU A 355 -1.24 5.54 -13.53
CA LEU A 355 0.19 5.46 -13.25
C LEU A 355 0.47 4.28 -12.32
N GLN A 356 1.31 3.35 -12.78
CA GLN A 356 1.72 2.18 -12.03
C GLN A 356 3.07 1.66 -12.51
N PHE A 357 3.81 1.03 -11.61
CA PHE A 357 5.09 0.39 -11.93
C PHE A 357 5.44 -0.66 -10.88
N CYS A 358 6.35 -1.57 -11.21
CA CYS A 358 6.82 -2.61 -10.29
C CYS A 358 8.10 -2.21 -9.59
N ALA A 359 8.20 -2.60 -8.31
CA ALA A 359 9.41 -2.49 -7.50
C ALA A 359 9.73 -3.83 -6.85
N THR A 360 10.97 -4.06 -6.44
CA THR A 360 11.38 -5.26 -5.69
C THR A 360 11.41 -5.01 -4.19
N ALA A 361 11.59 -3.76 -3.78
CA ALA A 361 11.51 -3.29 -2.40
C ALA A 361 11.01 -1.85 -2.35
N ALA A 362 10.54 -1.41 -1.20
CA ALA A 362 10.27 0.00 -0.94
C ALA A 362 10.48 0.34 0.53
N GLU A 363 10.84 1.59 0.79
CA GLU A 363 10.85 2.18 2.13
C GLU A 363 9.82 3.31 2.17
N PHE A 364 8.93 3.30 3.16
CA PHE A 364 7.98 4.37 3.38
C PHE A 364 8.34 5.12 4.66
N ASP A 365 8.75 6.36 4.52
CA ASP A 365 8.93 7.32 5.62
C ASP A 365 7.62 8.06 5.85
N PHE A 366 6.79 7.58 6.79
CA PHE A 366 5.52 8.23 7.11
C PHE A 366 5.67 9.53 7.91
N GLY A 367 6.89 9.84 8.38
CA GLY A 367 7.22 11.14 8.96
C GLY A 367 7.34 12.25 7.92
N LYS A 368 7.69 11.88 6.69
CA LYS A 368 7.81 12.80 5.55
C LYS A 368 6.81 12.53 4.44
N ASN A 369 6.01 11.47 4.58
CA ASN A 369 5.11 10.96 3.54
C ASN A 369 5.83 10.69 2.20
N ILE A 370 7.00 10.02 2.26
CA ILE A 370 7.83 9.70 1.10
C ILE A 370 7.93 8.19 0.94
N ILE A 371 7.68 7.68 -0.28
CA ILE A 371 7.93 6.30 -0.64
C ILE A 371 9.18 6.26 -1.54
N ASN A 372 10.22 5.56 -1.11
CA ASN A 372 11.39 5.25 -1.92
C ASN A 372 11.25 3.82 -2.46
N ALA A 373 10.88 3.68 -3.72
CA ALA A 373 10.76 2.39 -4.41
C ALA A 373 12.11 2.01 -5.02
N HIS A 374 12.54 0.76 -4.80
CA HIS A 374 13.83 0.22 -5.22
C HIS A 374 13.66 -0.96 -6.19
N GLY A 375 14.65 -1.14 -7.06
CA GLY A 375 14.65 -2.19 -8.07
C GLY A 375 13.58 -1.98 -9.15
N VAL A 376 13.19 -0.73 -9.40
CA VAL A 376 12.29 -0.34 -10.47
C VAL A 376 13.04 -0.42 -11.79
N ARG A 377 12.68 -1.36 -12.63
CA ARG A 377 13.36 -1.55 -13.92
C ARG A 377 12.89 -0.56 -14.98
N PHE A 378 11.65 -0.16 -14.95
CA PHE A 378 11.07 0.92 -15.77
C PHE A 378 9.75 1.41 -15.21
N VAL A 379 9.40 2.64 -15.55
CA VAL A 379 8.08 3.24 -15.34
C VAL A 379 7.42 3.40 -16.70
N PRO A 380 6.28 2.74 -16.98
CA PRO A 380 5.56 2.91 -18.24
C PRO A 380 4.78 4.21 -18.24
N VAL A 381 4.97 5.03 -19.28
CA VAL A 381 4.20 6.26 -19.47
C VAL A 381 3.84 6.40 -20.95
N GLY A 382 2.57 6.30 -21.28
CA GLY A 382 2.10 6.32 -22.65
C GLY A 382 2.61 5.13 -23.47
N ASP A 383 3.46 5.39 -24.48
CA ASP A 383 4.11 4.38 -25.29
C ASP A 383 5.61 4.22 -24.97
N ALA A 384 6.10 4.87 -23.91
CA ALA A 384 7.48 4.85 -23.49
C ALA A 384 7.69 4.00 -22.23
N ALA A 385 8.86 3.36 -22.13
CA ALA A 385 9.40 2.82 -20.90
C ALA A 385 10.51 3.75 -20.40
N ILE A 386 10.29 4.37 -19.24
CA ILE A 386 11.25 5.28 -18.60
C ILE A 386 12.06 4.46 -17.60
N ILE A 387 13.36 4.35 -17.80
CA ILE A 387 14.27 3.53 -17.00
C ILE A 387 15.06 4.43 -16.07
N PRO A 388 14.85 4.38 -14.75
CA PRO A 388 15.65 5.10 -13.77
C PRO A 388 17.11 4.63 -13.79
N GLU A 389 18.08 5.52 -13.60
CA GLU A 389 19.52 5.19 -13.64
C GLU A 389 19.91 4.07 -12.66
N LYS A 390 19.43 4.19 -11.40
CA LYS A 390 19.75 3.25 -10.31
C LYS A 390 18.61 2.30 -9.98
N GLY A 391 17.50 2.40 -10.70
CA GLY A 391 16.28 1.65 -10.36
C GLY A 391 15.53 2.20 -9.15
N ASP A 392 15.75 3.45 -8.78
CA ASP A 392 15.08 4.11 -7.66
C ASP A 392 14.03 5.10 -8.19
N VAL A 393 12.85 5.09 -7.56
CA VAL A 393 11.77 6.03 -7.83
C VAL A 393 11.22 6.54 -6.50
N THR A 394 11.24 7.85 -6.31
CA THR A 394 10.70 8.51 -5.12
C THR A 394 9.30 9.06 -5.41
N ILE A 395 8.32 8.65 -4.60
CA ILE A 395 6.94 9.11 -4.64
C ILE A 395 6.71 10.04 -3.45
N LEU A 396 6.29 11.25 -3.73
CA LEU A 396 5.91 12.28 -2.77
C LEU A 396 4.41 12.26 -2.49
N GLU A 397 3.92 13.22 -1.73
CA GLU A 397 2.48 13.42 -1.52
C GLU A 397 1.75 13.74 -2.85
N GLU A 398 0.41 13.52 -2.87
CA GLU A 398 -0.45 13.80 -4.03
C GLU A 398 0.05 13.09 -5.32
N ALA A 399 0.50 11.86 -5.19
CA ALA A 399 0.99 11.00 -6.27
C ALA A 399 2.13 11.61 -7.11
N GLN A 400 2.83 12.62 -6.63
CA GLN A 400 3.94 13.25 -7.34
C GLN A 400 5.16 12.33 -7.35
N ILE A 401 5.83 12.25 -8.50
CA ILE A 401 7.11 11.52 -8.64
C ILE A 401 8.24 12.54 -8.77
N GLU A 402 9.30 12.37 -7.97
CA GLU A 402 10.51 13.17 -8.13
C GLU A 402 11.09 13.00 -9.54
N PRO A 403 11.68 14.05 -10.14
CA PRO A 403 12.32 13.97 -11.45
C PRO A 403 13.40 12.87 -11.49
N LEU A 404 13.34 12.01 -12.51
CA LEU A 404 14.31 10.95 -12.74
C LEU A 404 15.50 11.50 -13.50
N GLU A 405 16.58 11.75 -12.79
CA GLU A 405 17.84 12.21 -13.39
C GLU A 405 18.58 11.06 -14.07
N ASN A 406 19.32 11.34 -15.15
CA ASN A 406 20.08 10.39 -15.95
C ASN A 406 19.27 9.16 -16.40
N SER A 407 17.96 9.30 -16.49
CA SER A 407 17.09 8.22 -16.95
C SER A 407 17.29 7.91 -18.43
N ARG A 408 16.83 6.74 -18.85
CA ARG A 408 16.74 6.35 -20.27
C ARG A 408 15.27 6.25 -20.67
N ILE A 409 14.97 6.64 -21.89
CA ILE A 409 13.63 6.52 -22.47
C ILE A 409 13.70 5.59 -23.67
N LEU A 410 13.00 4.46 -23.60
CA LEU A 410 12.77 3.58 -24.72
C LEU A 410 11.40 3.92 -25.30
N ALA A 411 11.41 4.64 -26.43
CA ALA A 411 10.19 5.10 -27.06
C ALA A 411 9.72 4.13 -28.16
N GLY A 412 8.40 3.92 -28.23
CA GLY A 412 7.76 3.11 -29.25
C GLY A 412 7.12 1.84 -28.72
N ARG A 413 5.81 1.78 -28.89
CA ARG A 413 4.95 0.70 -28.38
C ARG A 413 5.20 -0.65 -29.06
N TYR A 414 5.65 -0.63 -30.33
CA TYR A 414 5.82 -1.83 -31.15
C TYR A 414 7.26 -2.04 -31.58
N ASN A 415 8.00 -0.95 -31.85
CA ASN A 415 9.36 -0.96 -32.30
C ASN A 415 10.14 0.11 -31.55
N LYS A 416 11.27 -0.25 -30.95
CA LYS A 416 12.14 0.69 -30.26
C LYS A 416 13.12 1.29 -31.27
N PHE A 417 12.67 2.18 -32.12
CA PHE A 417 13.52 2.84 -33.10
C PHE A 417 14.53 3.77 -32.46
N HIS A 418 14.17 4.38 -31.32
CA HIS A 418 14.98 5.39 -30.69
C HIS A 418 15.18 5.09 -29.19
N GLU A 419 16.42 5.08 -28.79
CA GLU A 419 16.84 5.08 -27.39
C GLU A 419 17.36 6.48 -27.04
N ILE A 420 16.78 7.09 -26.03
CA ILE A 420 17.15 8.40 -25.53
C ILE A 420 17.75 8.22 -24.14
N TYR A 421 18.88 8.85 -23.87
CA TYR A 421 19.64 8.68 -22.63
C TYR A 421 20.07 10.05 -22.03
N ASN A 422 20.71 10.02 -20.87
CA ASN A 422 21.02 11.23 -20.08
C ASN A 422 19.75 12.10 -19.85
N CYS A 423 18.60 11.44 -19.66
CA CYS A 423 17.34 12.14 -19.57
C CYS A 423 17.11 12.71 -18.17
N ASN A 424 16.56 13.95 -18.13
CA ASN A 424 15.96 14.49 -16.93
C ASN A 424 14.44 14.45 -17.11
N THR A 425 13.81 13.41 -16.54
CA THR A 425 12.42 13.08 -16.82
C THR A 425 11.51 13.40 -15.64
N LYS A 426 10.50 14.26 -15.87
CA LYS A 426 9.42 14.54 -14.94
C LYS A 426 8.15 13.83 -15.41
N ILE A 427 7.68 12.89 -14.62
CA ILE A 427 6.44 12.14 -14.85
C ILE A 427 5.30 12.92 -14.20
N HIS A 428 4.26 13.22 -14.97
CA HIS A 428 3.08 13.92 -14.49
C HIS A 428 1.90 12.96 -14.29
N THR A 429 1.72 12.02 -15.21
CA THR A 429 0.65 11.01 -15.14
C THR A 429 1.10 9.75 -15.88
N GLY A 430 0.32 8.67 -15.83
CA GLY A 430 0.58 7.44 -16.62
C GLY A 430 0.57 7.65 -18.14
N ILE A 431 0.18 8.82 -18.62
CA ILE A 431 0.16 9.17 -20.04
C ILE A 431 0.74 10.56 -20.33
N ASP A 432 1.44 11.18 -19.39
CA ASP A 432 2.10 12.48 -19.61
C ASP A 432 3.42 12.55 -18.86
N PHE A 433 4.45 12.92 -19.59
CA PHE A 433 5.77 13.24 -19.04
C PHE A 433 6.44 14.35 -19.82
N ARG A 434 7.42 14.99 -19.21
CA ARG A 434 8.31 15.95 -19.84
C ARG A 434 9.75 15.55 -19.55
N SER A 435 10.59 15.63 -20.57
CA SER A 435 12.01 15.28 -20.45
C SER A 435 12.85 16.14 -21.39
N SER A 436 14.15 16.12 -21.16
CA SER A 436 15.21 16.44 -22.12
C SER A 436 16.23 15.33 -22.08
N GLY A 437 17.05 15.18 -23.12
CA GLY A 437 18.03 14.08 -23.15
C GLY A 437 18.82 14.06 -24.45
N ASP A 438 19.57 13.00 -24.65
CA ASP A 438 20.46 12.83 -25.78
C ASP A 438 20.10 11.61 -26.62
N ILE A 439 20.29 11.70 -27.94
CA ILE A 439 20.09 10.62 -28.89
C ILE A 439 21.30 10.49 -29.79
N ASP A 440 21.62 9.29 -30.23
CA ASP A 440 22.70 9.04 -31.15
C ASP A 440 22.25 9.15 -32.61
N TYR A 441 22.99 9.94 -33.40
CA TYR A 441 22.94 9.92 -34.84
C TYR A 441 24.16 9.17 -35.37
N ILE A 442 23.92 8.11 -36.14
CA ILE A 442 24.98 7.29 -36.75
C ILE A 442 24.94 7.52 -38.24
N ASP A 443 26.03 8.11 -38.79
CA ASP A 443 26.15 8.44 -40.22
C ASP A 443 26.40 7.20 -41.10
N GLU A 444 26.62 7.44 -42.41
CA GLU A 444 26.90 6.40 -43.39
C GLU A 444 28.20 5.64 -43.11
N ASN A 445 29.17 6.22 -42.42
CA ASN A 445 30.48 5.66 -42.06
C ASN A 445 30.51 5.08 -40.65
N ASP A 446 29.37 4.89 -40.02
CA ASP A 446 29.22 4.43 -38.63
C ASP A 446 29.81 5.41 -37.59
N MET A 447 30.02 6.68 -37.97
CA MET A 447 30.43 7.72 -37.03
C MET A 447 29.25 8.16 -36.21
N LYS A 448 29.42 8.11 -34.90
CA LYS A 448 28.41 8.46 -33.91
C LYS A 448 28.52 9.95 -33.54
N THR A 449 27.42 10.67 -33.65
CA THR A 449 27.26 12.04 -33.16
C THR A 449 26.12 12.11 -32.19
N VAL A 450 26.35 12.62 -30.97
CA VAL A 450 25.31 12.81 -29.97
C VAL A 450 24.50 14.06 -30.31
N LEU A 451 23.20 13.96 -30.41
CA LEU A 451 22.28 15.07 -30.62
C LEU A 451 21.46 15.31 -29.35
N HIS A 452 21.34 16.56 -28.93
CA HIS A 452 20.53 16.92 -27.78
C HIS A 452 19.07 17.17 -28.18
N LEU A 453 18.16 16.62 -27.40
CA LEU A 453 16.72 16.83 -27.50
C LEU A 453 16.30 17.79 -26.39
N ASP A 454 15.92 19.00 -26.76
CA ASP A 454 15.56 20.08 -25.83
C ASP A 454 14.27 19.78 -25.04
N THR A 455 13.35 19.07 -25.70
CA THR A 455 12.05 18.70 -25.10
C THR A 455 11.59 17.36 -25.65
N ILE A 456 11.17 16.47 -24.73
CA ILE A 456 10.58 15.17 -25.01
C ILE A 456 9.24 15.11 -24.29
N TRP A 457 8.18 14.65 -24.97
CA TRP A 457 6.84 14.53 -24.38
C TRP A 457 6.03 13.42 -25.03
N PHE A 458 4.95 13.03 -24.39
CA PHE A 458 3.96 12.13 -24.95
C PHE A 458 2.74 12.92 -25.44
N TYR A 459 2.32 12.68 -26.69
CA TYR A 459 1.04 13.09 -27.25
C TYR A 459 0.64 12.10 -28.36
N GLN A 460 -0.27 11.16 -28.03
CA GLN A 460 -0.58 9.97 -28.84
C GLN A 460 0.62 9.01 -29.00
N THR A 461 1.80 9.53 -29.24
CA THR A 461 3.09 8.85 -29.30
C THR A 461 4.15 9.70 -28.62
N THR A 462 5.25 9.12 -28.22
CA THR A 462 6.41 9.88 -27.73
C THR A 462 7.02 10.69 -28.85
N GLN A 463 7.19 11.97 -28.60
CA GLN A 463 7.75 12.95 -29.53
C GLN A 463 8.88 13.70 -28.84
N ALA A 464 9.85 14.13 -29.64
CA ALA A 464 10.94 14.96 -29.16
C ALA A 464 11.38 15.98 -30.22
N ILE A 465 11.89 17.09 -29.76
CA ILE A 465 12.52 18.12 -30.59
C ILE A 465 13.87 18.49 -30.02
N GLY A 466 14.78 18.80 -30.90
CA GLY A 466 16.09 19.37 -30.56
C GLY A 466 16.54 20.37 -31.60
N THR A 467 17.49 21.21 -31.23
CA THR A 467 18.04 22.25 -32.10
C THR A 467 19.52 21.98 -32.38
N ILE A 468 19.90 22.02 -33.66
CA ILE A 468 21.29 21.92 -34.10
C ILE A 468 21.68 23.32 -34.61
N PRO A 469 22.42 24.08 -33.82
CA PRO A 469 22.85 25.42 -34.24
C PRO A 469 23.94 25.33 -35.33
N ALA A 470 24.02 26.35 -36.16
CA ALA A 470 24.97 26.39 -37.27
C ALA A 470 26.44 26.28 -36.81
N GLU A 471 26.76 26.83 -35.64
CA GLU A 471 28.10 26.82 -35.03
C GLU A 471 28.58 25.40 -34.68
N ARG A 472 27.66 24.45 -34.62
CA ARG A 472 27.98 23.06 -34.32
C ARG A 472 28.59 22.31 -35.52
N GLU A 473 28.45 22.87 -36.73
CA GLU A 473 28.95 22.30 -37.99
C GLU A 473 28.56 20.79 -38.14
N PHE A 474 27.32 20.49 -37.80
CA PHE A 474 26.84 19.11 -37.83
C PHE A 474 26.70 18.58 -39.26
N MET A 475 27.13 17.36 -39.44
CA MET A 475 27.12 16.66 -40.72
C MET A 475 26.11 15.49 -40.70
N LEU A 476 25.16 15.49 -41.65
CA LEU A 476 24.32 14.32 -41.95
C LEU A 476 25.16 13.17 -42.56
N SER A 477 26.17 13.53 -43.33
CA SER A 477 27.21 12.65 -43.84
C SER A 477 28.39 13.53 -44.22
N PRO A 478 29.57 12.98 -44.62
CA PRO A 478 30.70 13.78 -45.09
C PRO A 478 30.42 14.68 -46.31
N HIS A 479 29.21 14.56 -46.87
CA HIS A 479 28.78 15.25 -48.09
C HIS A 479 27.66 16.26 -47.85
N PHE A 480 26.99 16.22 -46.69
CA PHE A 480 25.82 17.05 -46.38
C PHE A 480 25.92 17.63 -44.97
N GLY A 481 26.15 18.92 -44.87
CA GLY A 481 26.05 19.67 -43.62
C GLY A 481 24.60 20.03 -43.30
N PHE A 482 24.27 20.17 -42.02
CA PHE A 482 22.93 20.52 -41.60
C PHE A 482 22.92 21.41 -40.35
N ASP A 483 22.02 22.38 -40.33
CA ASP A 483 21.60 23.14 -39.15
C ASP A 483 20.10 23.35 -39.16
N GLY A 484 19.51 23.36 -37.96
CA GLY A 484 18.08 23.55 -37.82
C GLY A 484 17.48 22.76 -36.67
N ARG A 485 16.24 22.37 -36.81
CA ARG A 485 15.50 21.58 -35.84
C ARG A 485 15.48 20.10 -36.24
N ILE A 486 15.60 19.24 -35.27
CA ILE A 486 15.33 17.80 -35.42
C ILE A 486 14.03 17.48 -34.70
N GLU A 487 13.27 16.56 -35.27
CA GLU A 487 12.04 16.02 -34.71
C GLU A 487 12.15 14.49 -34.68
N VAL A 488 11.84 13.91 -33.52
CA VAL A 488 11.88 12.45 -33.32
C VAL A 488 10.48 12.01 -32.87
N THR A 489 9.95 10.97 -33.48
CA THR A 489 8.71 10.34 -33.05
C THR A 489 8.94 8.86 -32.86
N SER A 490 8.27 8.25 -31.90
CA SER A 490 8.44 6.83 -31.56
C SER A 490 7.94 5.88 -32.66
N VAL A 491 7.18 6.37 -33.64
CA VAL A 491 6.65 5.58 -34.76
C VAL A 491 7.53 5.66 -36.01
N ASP A 492 8.44 6.61 -36.07
CA ASP A 492 9.30 6.83 -37.23
C ASP A 492 10.65 6.14 -37.07
N THR A 493 11.11 5.49 -38.15
CA THR A 493 12.41 4.79 -38.14
C THR A 493 13.58 5.77 -38.11
N PHE A 494 13.43 6.94 -38.73
CA PHE A 494 14.51 7.91 -38.91
C PHE A 494 14.12 9.26 -38.32
N ILE A 495 15.14 10.02 -37.94
CA ILE A 495 15.02 11.40 -37.46
C ILE A 495 14.51 12.28 -38.59
N HIS A 496 13.56 13.16 -38.27
CA HIS A 496 13.04 14.18 -39.17
C HIS A 496 13.85 15.45 -39.02
N PHE A 497 14.43 15.94 -40.11
CA PHE A 497 15.25 17.13 -40.16
C PHE A 497 14.48 18.28 -40.79
N VAL A 498 14.41 19.42 -40.09
CA VAL A 498 13.71 20.63 -40.51
C VAL A 498 14.67 21.81 -40.41
N GLY A 499 15.27 22.22 -41.53
CA GLY A 499 16.29 23.27 -41.48
C GLY A 499 17.02 23.48 -42.79
N GLY A 500 18.26 23.93 -42.72
CA GLY A 500 19.14 24.17 -43.84
C GLY A 500 20.10 23.03 -44.07
N VAL A 501 20.13 22.50 -45.28
CA VAL A 501 21.17 21.52 -45.70
C VAL A 501 22.11 22.18 -46.67
N GLU A 502 23.41 21.90 -46.49
CA GLU A 502 24.48 22.40 -47.35
C GLU A 502 25.18 21.19 -48.04
N LEU A 503 25.43 21.31 -49.36
CA LEU A 503 26.24 20.36 -50.10
C LEU A 503 27.71 20.71 -49.93
N ILE A 504 28.51 19.76 -49.45
CA ILE A 504 29.94 20.00 -49.18
C ILE A 504 30.75 19.60 -50.39
N HIS A 505 31.28 20.55 -51.10
CA HIS A 505 32.12 20.41 -52.27
C HIS A 505 33.23 21.47 -52.29
N ASP A 506 34.29 21.28 -53.10
CA ASP A 506 35.46 22.16 -53.17
C ASP A 506 35.37 23.17 -54.33
N CYS A 507 34.17 23.36 -54.89
CA CYS A 507 33.98 24.15 -56.12
C CYS A 507 33.69 25.64 -55.79
N ASP A 508 34.65 26.53 -56.04
CA ASP A 508 34.48 27.98 -55.88
C ASP A 508 33.46 28.59 -56.86
N SER A 509 33.27 27.94 -58.03
CA SER A 509 32.29 28.40 -59.03
C SER A 509 30.84 28.04 -58.74
N VAL A 510 30.59 27.15 -57.81
CA VAL A 510 29.27 26.70 -57.43
C VAL A 510 28.99 27.19 -56.00
N LYS A 511 27.90 27.94 -55.82
CA LYS A 511 27.51 28.43 -54.50
C LYS A 511 27.12 27.28 -53.60
N ARG A 512 27.39 27.40 -52.31
CA ARG A 512 26.96 26.47 -51.24
C ARG A 512 25.85 27.14 -50.41
N PRO A 513 24.62 27.19 -50.90
CA PRO A 513 23.54 27.71 -50.09
C PRO A 513 22.98 26.63 -49.17
N ARG A 514 22.38 27.04 -48.10
CA ARG A 514 21.59 26.16 -47.24
C ARG A 514 20.20 25.99 -47.82
N MET A 515 19.90 24.86 -48.40
CA MET A 515 18.58 24.50 -48.95
C MET A 515 17.67 24.08 -47.79
N LYS A 516 16.47 24.65 -47.70
CA LYS A 516 15.48 24.19 -46.71
C LYS A 516 14.98 22.80 -47.02
N ILE A 517 15.08 21.90 -46.01
CA ILE A 517 14.50 20.57 -46.05
C ILE A 517 13.51 20.42 -44.90
N MET A 518 12.54 19.51 -45.08
CA MET A 518 11.58 19.07 -44.08
C MET A 518 11.24 17.62 -44.40
N GLN A 519 12.11 16.69 -43.96
CA GLN A 519 11.97 15.27 -44.32
C GLN A 519 12.70 14.36 -43.34
N GLN A 520 12.30 13.09 -43.32
CA GLN A 520 13.07 12.04 -42.68
C GLN A 520 14.34 11.76 -43.49
N VAL A 521 15.45 11.54 -42.78
CA VAL A 521 16.73 11.24 -43.43
C VAL A 521 17.25 9.87 -42.99
N ASN A 522 17.39 8.96 -43.96
CA ASN A 522 18.10 7.70 -43.72
C ASN A 522 19.62 7.99 -43.80
N PRO A 523 20.39 7.89 -42.72
CA PRO A 523 21.81 8.22 -42.72
C PRO A 523 22.64 7.36 -43.68
N LYS A 524 22.23 6.14 -43.95
CA LYS A 524 22.91 5.21 -44.87
C LYS A 524 22.62 5.45 -46.34
N SER A 525 21.59 6.30 -46.65
CA SER A 525 21.16 6.56 -48.03
C SER A 525 20.40 7.89 -48.09
N ILE A 526 21.14 8.99 -48.17
CA ILE A 526 20.59 10.34 -48.15
C ILE A 526 20.06 10.73 -49.50
N TYR A 527 18.75 11.03 -49.60
CA TYR A 527 18.07 11.61 -50.74
C TYR A 527 17.37 12.89 -50.31
N LEU A 528 17.83 14.04 -50.79
CA LEU A 528 17.25 15.34 -50.47
C LEU A 528 16.26 15.74 -51.54
N GLU A 529 15.02 15.95 -51.17
CA GLU A 529 13.97 16.29 -52.13
C GLU A 529 14.11 17.74 -52.63
N VAL A 530 14.06 17.89 -53.95
CA VAL A 530 14.03 19.21 -54.62
C VAL A 530 12.86 19.30 -55.58
N HIS A 531 11.96 20.18 -55.32
CA HIS A 531 10.79 20.45 -56.14
C HIS A 531 10.62 21.93 -56.46
N ASN A 532 9.64 22.29 -57.27
CA ASN A 532 9.47 23.68 -57.78
C ASN A 532 9.19 24.75 -56.70
N ARG A 533 8.91 24.33 -55.46
CA ARG A 533 8.67 25.22 -54.31
C ARG A 533 9.83 25.20 -53.29
N THR A 534 10.86 24.41 -53.52
CA THR A 534 12.00 24.35 -52.61
C THR A 534 12.71 25.70 -52.59
N LYS A 535 13.03 26.17 -51.36
CA LYS A 535 13.68 27.44 -51.11
C LYS A 535 14.96 27.24 -50.29
N ASP A 536 15.82 28.23 -50.33
CA ASP A 536 16.95 28.31 -49.39
C ASP A 536 16.53 28.96 -48.06
N VAL A 537 17.41 29.02 -47.10
CA VAL A 537 17.15 29.61 -45.76
C VAL A 537 16.86 31.13 -45.84
N THR A 538 17.14 31.79 -47.02
CA THR A 538 16.80 33.19 -47.28
C THR A 538 15.52 33.37 -48.10
N ASP A 539 14.71 32.31 -48.23
CA ASP A 539 13.44 32.24 -48.97
C ASP A 539 13.53 32.42 -50.49
N ARG A 540 14.73 32.34 -51.10
CA ARG A 540 14.90 32.34 -52.55
C ARG A 540 14.63 30.94 -53.11
N LYS A 541 14.01 30.90 -54.30
CA LYS A 541 13.68 29.63 -54.97
C LYS A 541 14.99 28.90 -55.35
N VAL A 542 15.09 27.65 -54.94
CA VAL A 542 16.19 26.74 -55.25
C VAL A 542 15.92 25.99 -56.54
N VAL A 543 16.95 25.79 -57.35
CA VAL A 543 16.92 24.99 -58.57
C VAL A 543 18.13 24.07 -58.62
N VAL A 544 18.00 23.01 -59.39
CA VAL A 544 19.14 22.17 -59.85
C VAL A 544 19.14 22.32 -61.36
N ALA A 545 20.00 23.21 -61.89
CA ALA A 545 19.98 23.56 -63.30
C ALA A 545 21.37 24.00 -63.82
N ILE A 546 21.56 23.83 -65.11
CA ILE A 546 22.56 24.59 -65.88
C ILE A 546 21.82 25.75 -66.49
N ALA A 547 22.22 26.97 -66.12
CA ALA A 547 21.55 28.19 -66.48
C ALA A 547 22.49 29.19 -67.13
N SER A 548 21.94 30.18 -67.82
CA SER A 548 22.72 31.34 -68.36
C SER A 548 22.19 32.64 -67.82
N GLU A 549 23.09 33.53 -67.49
CA GLU A 549 22.80 34.89 -67.14
C GLU A 549 22.28 35.67 -68.36
N ASN A 550 21.07 36.23 -68.27
CA ASN A 550 20.43 36.91 -69.39
C ASN A 550 21.19 38.11 -69.94
N LYS A 551 22.03 38.78 -69.13
CA LYS A 551 22.75 39.99 -69.51
C LYS A 551 24.06 39.70 -70.22
N THR A 552 24.82 38.71 -69.76
CA THR A 552 26.19 38.42 -70.19
C THR A 552 26.29 37.18 -71.06
N GLY A 553 25.29 36.28 -71.03
CA GLY A 553 25.31 34.96 -71.65
C GLY A 553 26.23 33.96 -70.93
N ARG A 554 26.77 34.31 -69.75
CA ARG A 554 27.62 33.41 -68.96
C ARG A 554 26.82 32.16 -68.52
N ILE A 555 27.31 30.99 -68.85
CA ILE A 555 26.72 29.75 -68.38
C ILE A 555 27.28 29.45 -66.98
N TYR A 556 26.39 29.04 -66.06
CA TYR A 556 26.76 28.68 -64.73
C TYR A 556 25.91 27.49 -64.22
N THR A 557 26.36 26.86 -63.16
CA THR A 557 25.63 25.80 -62.48
C THR A 557 24.95 26.33 -61.24
N ALA A 558 23.61 26.14 -61.13
CA ALA A 558 22.88 26.27 -59.91
C ALA A 558 22.54 24.86 -59.43
N PHE A 559 23.25 24.33 -58.46
CA PHE A 559 23.06 22.95 -57.97
C PHE A 559 22.58 22.98 -56.52
N GLY A 560 21.30 22.86 -56.31
CA GLY A 560 20.66 23.06 -54.99
C GLY A 560 20.71 24.52 -54.54
N THR A 561 20.77 25.49 -55.44
CA THR A 561 20.93 26.92 -55.14
C THR A 561 19.87 27.76 -55.84
N ALA A 562 19.72 29.02 -55.40
CA ALA A 562 18.98 29.98 -56.19
C ALA A 562 19.76 30.41 -57.45
N LYS A 563 19.06 30.74 -58.52
CA LYS A 563 19.65 31.36 -59.70
C LYS A 563 20.30 32.69 -59.35
N ASP A 564 21.32 33.13 -60.10
CA ASP A 564 21.95 34.41 -59.91
C ASP A 564 20.97 35.55 -60.13
N GLN A 565 20.14 35.46 -61.17
CA GLN A 565 19.01 36.37 -61.42
C GLN A 565 17.72 35.56 -61.65
N PHE A 566 16.60 36.05 -61.20
CA PHE A 566 15.30 35.34 -61.31
C PHE A 566 14.99 34.96 -62.77
N ASN A 567 15.29 35.83 -63.72
CA ASN A 567 14.96 35.67 -65.12
C ASN A 567 16.03 34.90 -65.96
N ASP A 568 17.08 34.37 -65.32
CA ASP A 568 18.08 33.59 -66.02
C ASP A 568 17.50 32.34 -66.68
N ALA A 569 17.90 32.08 -67.93
CA ALA A 569 17.37 30.93 -68.66
C ALA A 569 17.95 29.63 -68.16
N GLU A 570 17.13 28.60 -68.06
CA GLU A 570 17.50 27.24 -67.66
C GLU A 570 17.63 26.38 -68.91
N TYR A 571 18.83 25.89 -69.26
CA TYR A 571 19.04 24.98 -70.38
C TYR A 571 18.60 23.55 -70.04
N ILE A 572 18.92 23.11 -68.85
CA ILE A 572 18.48 21.81 -68.33
C ILE A 572 18.24 22.00 -66.84
N SER A 573 17.08 21.56 -66.39
CA SER A 573 16.71 21.58 -64.98
C SER A 573 16.16 20.23 -64.52
N VAL A 574 16.33 19.96 -63.22
CA VAL A 574 15.92 18.75 -62.58
C VAL A 574 15.07 19.03 -61.38
N PHE A 575 13.95 18.34 -61.25
CA PHE A 575 13.20 18.17 -60.04
C PHE A 575 13.23 16.69 -59.64
N GLY A 576 13.29 16.42 -58.36
CA GLY A 576 13.42 15.08 -57.83
C GLY A 576 14.27 15.04 -56.57
N TYR A 577 15.37 14.34 -56.59
CA TYR A 577 16.19 14.15 -55.41
C TYR A 577 17.66 14.43 -55.70
N ILE A 578 18.38 14.97 -54.73
CA ILE A 578 19.82 15.08 -54.71
C ILE A 578 20.37 13.98 -53.81
N THR A 579 21.36 13.24 -54.29
CA THR A 579 22.11 12.23 -53.53
C THR A 579 23.60 12.31 -53.88
N TYR A 580 24.45 11.68 -53.07
CA TYR A 580 25.88 11.56 -53.38
C TYR A 580 26.21 10.15 -53.86
N ASN A 581 26.91 10.06 -54.99
CA ASN A 581 27.41 8.80 -55.54
C ASN A 581 28.89 8.63 -55.21
N HIS A 582 29.19 7.70 -54.32
CA HIS A 582 30.55 7.43 -53.84
C HIS A 582 31.47 6.89 -54.92
N ALA A 583 30.95 6.12 -55.89
CA ALA A 583 31.76 5.50 -56.94
C ALA A 583 32.29 6.53 -57.92
N THR A 584 31.50 7.59 -58.22
CA THR A 584 31.89 8.65 -59.18
C THR A 584 32.33 9.93 -58.47
N GLN A 585 32.17 10.00 -57.14
CA GLN A 585 32.45 11.20 -56.33
C GLN A 585 31.65 12.42 -56.78
N GLU A 586 30.40 12.20 -57.17
CA GLU A 586 29.50 13.23 -57.71
C GLU A 586 28.23 13.36 -56.89
N PHE A 587 27.71 14.57 -56.78
CA PHE A 587 26.32 14.81 -56.43
C PHE A 587 25.47 14.54 -57.68
N TRP A 588 24.50 13.68 -57.56
CA TRP A 588 23.55 13.34 -58.59
C TRP A 588 22.19 13.91 -58.28
N ALA A 589 21.52 14.51 -59.26
CA ALA A 589 20.19 15.02 -59.14
C ALA A 589 19.30 14.50 -60.28
N ALA A 590 18.22 13.79 -59.95
CA ALA A 590 17.27 13.23 -60.91
C ALA A 590 15.98 12.79 -60.19
N SER A 591 15.03 12.25 -60.94
CA SER A 591 13.92 11.50 -60.34
C SER A 591 14.44 10.27 -59.60
N MET A 592 13.70 9.77 -58.60
CA MET A 592 14.14 8.59 -57.82
C MET A 592 14.42 7.38 -58.69
N ASP A 593 13.60 7.12 -59.73
CA ASP A 593 13.76 5.96 -60.62
C ASP A 593 15.08 6.08 -61.43
N LYS A 594 15.34 7.30 -61.93
CA LYS A 594 16.56 7.56 -62.71
C LYS A 594 17.84 7.55 -61.86
N LEU A 595 17.74 7.92 -60.56
CA LEU A 595 18.88 7.77 -59.63
C LEU A 595 19.20 6.30 -59.37
N LYS A 596 18.20 5.42 -59.34
CA LYS A 596 18.36 3.96 -59.20
C LYS A 596 18.86 3.29 -60.46
N ASP A 597 18.35 3.76 -61.63
CA ASP A 597 18.75 3.27 -62.95
C ASP A 597 19.00 4.47 -63.91
N PRO A 598 20.27 4.92 -64.04
CA PRO A 598 20.62 6.06 -64.89
C PRO A 598 20.30 5.89 -66.39
N SER A 599 19.99 4.67 -66.85
CA SER A 599 19.62 4.42 -68.22
C SER A 599 18.18 4.89 -68.56
N LEU A 600 17.33 5.10 -67.53
CA LEU A 600 15.94 5.51 -67.73
C LEU A 600 15.86 6.92 -68.34
N PRO A 601 14.81 7.24 -69.08
CA PRO A 601 14.58 8.58 -69.64
C PRO A 601 14.36 9.62 -68.53
N GLY A 602 14.66 10.89 -68.84
CA GLY A 602 14.48 12.04 -67.92
C GLY A 602 15.77 12.82 -67.73
N ASN A 603 15.62 14.02 -67.12
CA ASN A 603 16.76 14.91 -66.86
C ASN A 603 17.57 14.43 -65.66
N MET A 604 18.89 14.50 -65.73
CA MET A 604 19.81 14.24 -64.65
C MET A 604 20.95 15.25 -64.71
N LEU A 605 21.31 15.82 -63.55
CA LEU A 605 22.54 16.60 -63.40
C LEU A 605 23.46 15.87 -62.41
N ARG A 606 24.76 15.92 -62.73
CA ARG A 606 25.85 15.39 -61.92
C ARG A 606 26.85 16.51 -61.70
N LEU A 607 27.29 16.74 -60.47
CA LEU A 607 28.31 17.70 -60.07
C LEU A 607 29.46 16.94 -59.41
N ASN A 608 30.63 16.91 -60.04
CA ASN A 608 31.81 16.31 -59.40
C ASN A 608 32.26 17.19 -58.24
N LYS A 609 32.48 16.57 -57.09
CA LYS A 609 32.79 17.24 -55.82
C LYS A 609 34.14 18.00 -55.87
N PHE A 610 35.11 17.47 -56.60
CA PHE A 610 36.50 17.96 -56.61
C PHE A 610 36.84 18.71 -57.91
N ASP A 611 36.51 18.13 -59.08
CA ASP A 611 36.83 18.72 -60.38
C ASP A 611 35.85 19.79 -60.78
N CYS A 612 34.73 19.92 -60.03
CA CYS A 612 33.74 21.00 -60.27
C CYS A 612 33.05 20.94 -61.66
N ILE A 613 33.14 19.81 -62.32
CA ILE A 613 32.51 19.59 -63.62
C ILE A 613 31.05 19.24 -63.40
N THR A 614 30.16 19.97 -64.03
CA THR A 614 28.72 19.66 -64.06
C THR A 614 28.34 19.05 -65.40
N VAL A 615 27.73 17.88 -65.37
CA VAL A 615 27.24 17.17 -66.55
C VAL A 615 25.73 17.07 -66.50
N GLY A 616 25.02 17.56 -67.48
CA GLY A 616 23.60 17.40 -67.66
C GLY A 616 23.27 16.43 -68.79
N THR A 617 22.32 15.50 -68.51
CA THR A 617 21.80 14.56 -69.49
C THR A 617 20.27 14.62 -69.52
N GLY A 618 19.67 14.64 -70.71
CA GLY A 618 18.24 14.72 -70.88
C GLY A 618 17.79 15.75 -71.90
N ALA A 619 16.60 16.27 -71.76
CA ALA A 619 16.04 17.30 -72.64
C ALA A 619 16.66 18.67 -72.31
N VAL A 620 17.21 19.34 -73.35
CA VAL A 620 17.80 20.69 -73.25
C VAL A 620 16.88 21.71 -73.87
N ASP A 621 16.51 22.73 -73.11
CA ASP A 621 15.78 23.89 -73.64
C ASP A 621 16.74 24.92 -74.21
N MET A 622 16.79 25.04 -75.52
CA MET A 622 17.68 26.00 -76.22
C MET A 622 17.05 27.36 -76.37
N GLY A 623 15.88 27.62 -75.74
CA GLY A 623 15.21 28.91 -75.79
C GLY A 623 14.61 29.26 -77.17
N ALA A 624 14.55 28.32 -78.12
CA ALA A 624 13.89 28.51 -79.40
C ALA A 624 12.35 28.48 -79.20
N LYS A 625 11.69 29.60 -79.39
CA LYS A 625 10.25 29.67 -79.48
C LYS A 625 9.77 29.36 -80.86
#